data_2f8dfbd8416a2c2cd5a1fa09d4c43981
#
_entry.id   2f8dfbd8416a2c2cd5a1fa09d4c43981
#
_cell.length_a   1.000
_cell.length_b   1.000
_cell.length_c   1.000
_cell.angle_alpha   90.00
_cell.angle_beta   90.00
_cell.angle_gamma   90.00
#
_symmetry.space_group_name_H-M   'P 1'
#
loop_
_entity.id
_entity.type
_entity.pdbx_description
1 polymer ?
#
loop_
_entity_poly.entity_id
_entity_poly.type
_entity_poly.pdbx_seq_one_letter_code
_entity_poly.pdbx_strand_id
1 'polypeptide(L)'
;MVPVLKVFLVDDEPLARLRLRSLLEACVDPRAEVVAEAGAASQAQAWLRDHTCDLILLDVQMPGPDGLQLADILREREGPTPAIVFVTAHAEHALRAFELDAIDYLTKPVRRERLQAALCRVAQRLAE
;
A
#
# COMPACT_ATOMS: atom_id res chain seq x y z
N MET A 1 -13.92 18.50 5.70
CA MET A 1 -12.47 18.35 5.52
C MET A 1 -12.14 16.88 5.26
N VAL A 2 -11.44 16.59 4.16
CA VAL A 2 -11.01 15.23 3.86
C VAL A 2 -9.74 14.96 4.67
N PRO A 3 -9.73 13.90 5.50
CA PRO A 3 -8.52 13.59 6.27
C PRO A 3 -7.36 13.22 5.35
N VAL A 4 -6.14 13.53 5.81
CA VAL A 4 -4.93 13.12 5.11
C VAL A 4 -4.72 11.62 5.36
N LEU A 5 -4.56 10.84 4.28
CA LEU A 5 -4.31 9.41 4.39
C LEU A 5 -2.88 9.16 4.86
N LYS A 6 -2.72 8.32 5.86
CA LYS A 6 -1.40 7.92 6.35
C LYS A 6 -0.97 6.66 5.62
N VAL A 7 0.12 6.77 4.87
CA VAL A 7 0.56 5.74 3.94
C VAL A 7 1.88 5.12 4.37
N PHE A 8 1.92 3.80 4.36
CA PHE A 8 3.12 3.00 4.61
C PHE A 8 3.59 2.42 3.27
N LEU A 9 4.84 2.69 2.89
CA LEU A 9 5.43 2.18 1.65
C LEU A 9 6.23 0.93 1.95
N VAL A 10 5.90 -0.18 1.28
CA VAL A 10 6.60 -1.45 1.46
C VAL A 10 7.06 -1.95 0.09
N ASP A 11 8.36 -1.81 -0.18
CA ASP A 11 8.98 -2.16 -1.46
C ASP A 11 10.48 -2.28 -1.19
N ASP A 12 11.12 -3.33 -1.68
CA ASP A 12 12.55 -3.55 -1.44
C ASP A 12 13.47 -2.61 -2.24
N GLU A 13 12.92 -1.93 -3.24
CA GLU A 13 13.70 -1.01 -4.06
C GLU A 13 13.59 0.44 -3.55
N PRO A 14 14.71 1.03 -3.07
CA PRO A 14 14.67 2.42 -2.58
C PRO A 14 14.18 3.43 -3.61
N LEU A 15 14.55 3.25 -4.88
CA LEU A 15 14.11 4.17 -5.95
C LEU A 15 12.61 4.07 -6.20
N ALA A 16 12.02 2.88 -6.07
CA ALA A 16 10.57 2.70 -6.19
C ALA A 16 9.84 3.45 -5.07
N ARG A 17 10.35 3.35 -3.83
CA ARG A 17 9.77 4.07 -2.71
C ARG A 17 9.88 5.59 -2.89
N LEU A 18 11.03 6.07 -3.37
CA LEU A 18 11.23 7.49 -3.64
C LEU A 18 10.26 8.00 -4.70
N ARG A 19 10.05 7.23 -5.76
CA ARG A 19 9.11 7.58 -6.82
C ARG A 19 7.67 7.65 -6.29
N LEU A 20 7.25 6.66 -5.49
CA LEU A 20 5.92 6.68 -4.90
C LEU A 20 5.72 7.88 -3.96
N ARG A 21 6.74 8.19 -3.17
CA ARG A 21 6.69 9.36 -2.28
C ARG A 21 6.46 10.64 -3.09
N SER A 22 7.18 10.79 -4.19
CA SER A 22 7.04 11.95 -5.07
C SER A 22 5.65 12.03 -5.70
N LEU A 23 5.11 10.89 -6.15
CA LEU A 23 3.77 10.83 -6.72
C LEU A 23 2.69 11.17 -5.68
N LEU A 24 2.85 10.67 -4.45
CA LEU A 24 1.91 10.95 -3.36
C LEU A 24 1.88 12.44 -3.01
N GLU A 25 3.03 13.10 -3.03
CA GLU A 25 3.11 14.55 -2.79
C GLU A 25 2.31 15.35 -3.80
N ALA A 26 2.16 14.83 -5.02
CA ALA A 26 1.38 15.48 -6.08
C ALA A 26 -0.12 15.19 -6.00
N CYS A 27 -0.54 14.25 -5.17
CA CYS A 27 -1.95 13.93 -4.98
C CYS A 27 -2.61 14.94 -4.03
N VAL A 28 -3.81 15.39 -4.37
CA VAL A 28 -4.44 16.52 -3.66
C VAL A 28 -5.82 16.21 -3.08
N ASP A 29 -6.54 15.20 -3.59
CA ASP A 29 -7.90 14.93 -3.14
C ASP A 29 -8.22 13.42 -3.29
N PRO A 30 -7.96 12.60 -2.28
CA PRO A 30 -7.42 12.96 -0.96
C PRO A 30 -5.92 13.21 -0.98
N ARG A 31 -5.45 13.95 0.01
CA ARG A 31 -4.02 14.11 0.26
C ARG A 31 -3.49 12.90 1.00
N ALA A 32 -2.20 12.63 0.84
CA ALA A 32 -1.56 11.48 1.48
C ALA A 32 -0.22 11.91 2.09
N GLU A 33 0.12 11.27 3.21
CA GLU A 33 1.36 11.51 3.93
C GLU A 33 2.05 10.17 4.14
N VAL A 34 3.32 10.06 3.77
CA VAL A 34 4.10 8.84 4.03
C VAL A 34 4.55 8.86 5.48
N VAL A 35 4.10 7.87 6.25
CA VAL A 35 4.43 7.78 7.69
C VAL A 35 5.56 6.80 7.96
N ALA A 36 5.83 5.87 7.04
CA ALA A 36 6.92 4.91 7.20
C ALA A 36 7.25 4.25 5.87
N GLU A 37 8.43 3.62 5.81
CA GLU A 37 8.87 2.82 4.68
C GLU A 37 9.53 1.54 5.20
N ALA A 38 9.39 0.46 4.45
CA ALA A 38 10.05 -0.80 4.74
C ALA A 38 10.49 -1.47 3.45
N GLY A 39 11.58 -2.20 3.49
CA GLY A 39 12.12 -2.92 2.35
C GLY A 39 11.87 -4.43 2.40
N ALA A 40 11.19 -4.92 3.42
CA ALA A 40 10.92 -6.36 3.56
C ALA A 40 9.68 -6.57 4.43
N ALA A 41 9.05 -7.74 4.27
CA ALA A 41 7.85 -8.10 5.03
C ALA A 41 8.11 -8.09 6.54
N SER A 42 9.27 -8.59 6.99
CA SER A 42 9.61 -8.62 8.42
C SER A 42 9.69 -7.22 9.02
N GLN A 43 10.25 -6.26 8.29
CA GLN A 43 10.32 -4.87 8.73
C GLN A 43 8.93 -4.25 8.81
N ALA A 44 8.08 -4.56 7.82
CA ALA A 44 6.70 -4.06 7.81
C ALA A 44 5.92 -4.59 9.00
N GLN A 45 6.03 -5.89 9.30
CA GLN A 45 5.36 -6.49 10.44
C GLN A 45 5.84 -5.89 11.76
N ALA A 46 7.15 -5.66 11.89
CA ALA A 46 7.71 -5.06 13.09
C ALA A 46 7.15 -3.66 13.34
N TRP A 47 7.07 -2.84 12.32
CA TRP A 47 6.52 -1.49 12.43
C TRP A 47 5.03 -1.52 12.81
N LEU A 48 4.27 -2.41 12.19
CA LEU A 48 2.83 -2.52 12.41
C LEU A 48 2.45 -3.04 13.80
N ARG A 49 3.38 -3.63 14.55
CA ARG A 49 3.10 -4.03 15.94
C ARG A 49 2.84 -2.82 16.83
N ASP A 50 3.51 -1.70 16.57
CA ASP A 50 3.50 -0.53 17.44
C ASP A 50 2.88 0.70 16.80
N HIS A 51 2.53 0.64 15.52
CA HIS A 51 2.05 1.79 14.76
C HIS A 51 0.85 1.41 13.89
N THR A 52 0.08 2.43 13.52
CA THR A 52 -1.06 2.26 12.62
C THR A 52 -0.89 3.15 11.39
N CYS A 53 -1.56 2.77 10.31
CA CYS A 53 -1.65 3.57 9.10
C CYS A 53 -2.99 3.28 8.42
N ASP A 54 -3.34 4.11 7.44
CA ASP A 54 -4.59 3.95 6.70
C ASP A 54 -4.42 3.04 5.49
N LEU A 55 -3.26 3.06 4.88
CA LEU A 55 -2.99 2.40 3.60
C LEU A 55 -1.56 1.88 3.57
N ILE A 56 -1.41 0.67 3.04
CA ILE A 56 -0.10 0.12 2.68
C ILE A 56 -0.04 0.05 1.16
N LEU A 57 0.95 0.74 0.56
CA LEU A 57 1.32 0.52 -0.84
C LEU A 57 2.39 -0.57 -0.84
N LEU A 58 2.05 -1.72 -1.38
CA LEU A 58 2.79 -2.96 -1.15
C LEU A 58 3.22 -3.59 -2.46
N ASP A 59 4.53 -3.76 -2.64
CA ASP A 59 5.04 -4.51 -3.79
C ASP A 59 4.84 -6.01 -3.55
N VAL A 60 4.54 -6.73 -4.63
CA VAL A 60 4.40 -8.19 -4.56
C VAL A 60 5.76 -8.86 -4.42
N GLN A 61 6.74 -8.45 -5.23
CA GLN A 61 8.05 -9.11 -5.26
C GLN A 61 9.04 -8.48 -4.30
N MET A 62 9.37 -9.22 -3.25
CA MET A 62 10.38 -8.83 -2.27
C MET A 62 11.15 -10.07 -1.82
N PRO A 63 12.42 -9.94 -1.39
CA PRO A 63 13.13 -11.06 -0.79
C PRO A 63 12.43 -11.56 0.48
N GLY A 64 12.46 -12.87 0.70
CA GLY A 64 11.75 -13.49 1.83
C GLY A 64 10.26 -13.60 1.52
N PRO A 65 9.39 -13.44 2.53
CA PRO A 65 7.95 -13.41 2.27
C PRO A 65 7.59 -12.27 1.30
N ASP A 66 6.84 -12.58 0.26
CA ASP A 66 6.46 -11.58 -0.73
C ASP A 66 5.25 -10.76 -0.25
N GLY A 67 4.83 -9.78 -1.07
CA GLY A 67 3.72 -8.91 -0.70
C GLY A 67 2.39 -9.63 -0.56
N LEU A 68 2.16 -10.68 -1.34
CA LEU A 68 0.92 -11.47 -1.24
C LEU A 68 0.89 -12.22 0.08
N GLN A 69 2.02 -12.80 0.48
CA GLN A 69 2.14 -13.49 1.76
C GLN A 69 1.96 -12.53 2.93
N LEU A 70 2.55 -11.34 2.83
CA LEU A 70 2.38 -10.32 3.87
C LEU A 70 0.92 -9.90 3.98
N ALA A 71 0.23 -9.67 2.87
CA ALA A 71 -1.17 -9.30 2.87
C ALA A 71 -2.04 -10.38 3.53
N ASP A 72 -1.73 -11.66 3.26
CA ASP A 72 -2.45 -12.78 3.86
C ASP A 72 -2.26 -12.80 5.38
N ILE A 73 -1.02 -12.61 5.84
CA ILE A 73 -0.72 -12.54 7.27
C ILE A 73 -1.49 -11.39 7.94
N LEU A 74 -1.48 -10.21 7.33
CA LEU A 74 -2.15 -9.03 7.89
C LEU A 74 -3.66 -9.21 7.93
N ARG A 75 -4.23 -9.87 6.94
CA ARG A 75 -5.67 -10.13 6.86
C ARG A 75 -6.16 -10.99 8.02
N GLU A 76 -5.34 -11.90 8.51
CA GLU A 76 -5.70 -12.81 9.61
C GLU A 76 -5.44 -12.23 10.99
N ARG A 77 -4.83 -11.04 11.07
CA ARG A 77 -4.59 -10.39 12.36
C ARG A 77 -5.89 -9.90 12.97
N GLU A 78 -5.96 -9.95 14.29
CA GLU A 78 -7.08 -9.35 15.02
C GLU A 78 -6.93 -7.83 15.05
N GLY A 79 -8.06 -7.14 15.07
CA GLY A 79 -8.12 -5.68 15.13
C GLY A 79 -8.15 -5.02 13.75
N PRO A 80 -8.06 -3.69 13.72
CA PRO A 80 -8.12 -2.94 12.47
C PRO A 80 -6.95 -3.28 11.56
N THR A 81 -7.25 -3.50 10.27
CA THR A 81 -6.24 -3.78 9.25
C THR A 81 -6.19 -2.62 8.28
N PRO A 82 -4.99 -2.10 7.95
CA PRO A 82 -4.89 -1.06 6.94
C PRO A 82 -5.40 -1.55 5.58
N ALA A 83 -5.89 -0.63 4.77
CA ALA A 83 -6.19 -0.92 3.38
C ALA A 83 -4.90 -1.30 2.66
N ILE A 84 -4.99 -2.19 1.68
CA ILE A 84 -3.85 -2.61 0.88
C ILE A 84 -4.11 -2.29 -0.58
N VAL A 85 -3.14 -1.63 -1.21
CA VAL A 85 -3.07 -1.43 -2.65
C VAL A 85 -1.73 -1.99 -3.10
N PHE A 86 -1.76 -2.98 -3.97
CA PHE A 86 -0.52 -3.53 -4.52
C PHE A 86 0.05 -2.63 -5.60
N VAL A 87 1.37 -2.47 -5.62
CA VAL A 87 2.10 -1.71 -6.64
C VAL A 87 3.25 -2.57 -7.11
N THR A 88 3.13 -3.16 -8.30
CA THR A 88 4.08 -4.16 -8.76
C THR A 88 4.32 -4.07 -10.28
N ALA A 89 5.45 -4.60 -10.73
CA ALA A 89 5.75 -4.73 -12.15
C ALA A 89 5.02 -5.92 -12.80
N HIS A 90 4.33 -6.74 -12.00
CA HIS A 90 3.76 -8.02 -12.46
C HIS A 90 2.24 -8.00 -12.39
N ALA A 91 1.59 -8.00 -13.56
CA ALA A 91 0.12 -7.94 -13.65
C ALA A 91 -0.55 -9.29 -13.33
N GLU A 92 0.19 -10.39 -13.37
CA GLU A 92 -0.36 -11.74 -13.23
C GLU A 92 -0.88 -12.09 -11.84
N HIS A 93 -0.59 -11.26 -10.84
CA HIS A 93 -1.04 -11.49 -9.46
C HIS A 93 -2.36 -10.78 -9.10
N ALA A 94 -2.99 -10.11 -10.07
CA ALA A 94 -4.18 -9.29 -9.77
C ALA A 94 -5.34 -10.11 -9.18
N LEU A 95 -5.57 -11.33 -9.66
CA LEU A 95 -6.63 -12.19 -9.15
C LEU A 95 -6.38 -12.54 -7.68
N ARG A 96 -5.15 -12.92 -7.35
CA ARG A 96 -4.79 -13.26 -5.97
C ARG A 96 -4.92 -12.04 -5.05
N ALA A 97 -4.54 -10.87 -5.54
CA ALA A 97 -4.70 -9.62 -4.79
C ALA A 97 -6.18 -9.37 -4.45
N PHE A 98 -7.06 -9.60 -5.41
CA PHE A 98 -8.50 -9.46 -5.21
C PHE A 98 -8.99 -10.44 -4.13
N GLU A 99 -8.55 -11.70 -4.16
CA GLU A 99 -8.90 -12.70 -3.15
C GLU A 99 -8.43 -12.31 -1.75
N LEU A 100 -7.38 -11.51 -1.65
CA LEU A 100 -6.83 -11.01 -0.38
C LEU A 100 -7.48 -9.69 0.08
N ASP A 101 -8.58 -9.29 -0.56
CA ASP A 101 -9.32 -8.06 -0.24
C ASP A 101 -8.54 -6.77 -0.45
N ALA A 102 -7.57 -6.77 -1.37
CA ALA A 102 -6.89 -5.54 -1.74
C ALA A 102 -7.89 -4.57 -2.38
N ILE A 103 -7.74 -3.29 -2.08
CA ILE A 103 -8.63 -2.26 -2.63
C ILE A 103 -8.32 -2.00 -4.09
N ASP A 104 -7.04 -2.10 -4.47
CA ASP A 104 -6.64 -1.86 -5.85
C ASP A 104 -5.32 -2.57 -6.16
N TYR A 105 -4.98 -2.61 -7.43
CA TYR A 105 -3.78 -3.25 -7.94
C TYR A 105 -3.20 -2.38 -9.05
N LEU A 106 -2.02 -1.80 -8.80
CA LEU A 106 -1.38 -0.87 -9.72
C LEU A 106 -0.14 -1.52 -10.33
N THR A 107 0.01 -1.39 -11.65
CA THR A 107 1.20 -1.90 -12.33
C THR A 107 2.21 -0.78 -12.55
N LYS A 108 3.48 -1.08 -12.33
CA LYS A 108 4.58 -0.13 -12.56
C LYS A 108 4.83 0.03 -14.07
N PRO A 109 5.15 1.22 -14.56
CA PRO A 109 5.29 2.47 -13.83
C PRO A 109 3.94 3.09 -13.49
N VAL A 110 3.78 3.53 -12.25
CA VAL A 110 2.52 4.11 -11.77
C VAL A 110 2.43 5.56 -12.21
N ARG A 111 1.26 5.95 -12.73
CA ARG A 111 0.97 7.35 -13.08
C ARG A 111 0.22 8.02 -11.93
N ARG A 112 0.42 9.33 -11.79
CA ARG A 112 -0.22 10.11 -10.73
C ARG A 112 -1.75 9.94 -10.73
N GLU A 113 -2.37 10.03 -11.91
CA GLU A 113 -3.82 9.94 -12.03
C GLU A 113 -4.33 8.56 -11.55
N ARG A 114 -3.59 7.52 -11.86
CA ARG A 114 -3.97 6.16 -11.46
C ARG A 114 -3.81 5.98 -9.96
N LEU A 115 -2.75 6.53 -9.38
CA LEU A 115 -2.55 6.50 -7.93
C LEU A 115 -3.63 7.32 -7.23
N GLN A 116 -3.95 8.50 -7.74
CA GLN A 116 -5.01 9.34 -7.18
C GLN A 116 -6.35 8.58 -7.15
N ALA A 117 -6.68 7.85 -8.21
CA ALA A 117 -7.89 7.04 -8.25
C ALA A 117 -7.91 5.97 -7.16
N ALA A 118 -6.76 5.31 -6.93
CA ALA A 118 -6.63 4.33 -5.86
C ALA A 118 -6.83 4.97 -4.49
N LEU A 119 -6.25 6.15 -4.26
CA LEU A 119 -6.42 6.87 -2.99
C LEU A 119 -7.90 7.25 -2.75
N CYS A 120 -8.62 7.61 -3.80
CA CYS A 120 -10.05 7.88 -3.70
C CYS A 120 -10.82 6.65 -3.24
N ARG A 121 -10.48 5.47 -3.76
CA ARG A 121 -11.11 4.21 -3.34
C ARG A 121 -10.81 3.90 -1.88
N VAL A 122 -9.57 4.14 -1.45
CA VAL A 122 -9.20 3.95 -0.03
C VAL A 122 -10.01 4.87 0.86
N ALA A 123 -10.10 6.15 0.50
CA ALA A 123 -10.85 7.14 1.27
C ALA A 123 -12.34 6.75 1.38
N GLN A 124 -12.93 6.27 0.29
CA GLN A 124 -14.31 5.80 0.29
C GLN A 124 -14.50 4.60 1.23
N ARG A 125 -13.57 3.65 1.22
CA ARG A 125 -13.63 2.48 2.09
C ARG A 125 -13.55 2.89 3.56
N LEU A 126 -12.68 3.84 3.89
CA LEU A 126 -12.53 4.30 5.27
C LEU A 126 -13.74 5.08 5.77
N ALA A 127 -14.53 5.67 4.87
CA ALA A 127 -15.73 6.42 5.22
C ALA A 127 -16.96 5.54 5.46
N GLU A 128 -16.88 4.25 5.12
CA GLU A 128 -17.97 3.28 5.32
C GLU A 128 -18.15 2.88 6.77
#